data_57f0848e178d4582bfad4b486cd5c332
#
_entry.id   57f0848e178d4582bfad4b486cd5c332
#
_cell.length_a   1.000
_cell.length_b   1.000
_cell.length_c   1.000
_cell.angle_alpha   90.00
_cell.angle_beta   90.00
_cell.angle_gamma   90.00
#
_symmetry.space_group_name_H-M   'P 1'
#
loop_
_entity.id
_entity.type
_entity.pdbx_description
1 polymer ?
#
loop_
_entity_poly.entity_id
_entity_poly.type
_entity_poly.pdbx_seq_one_letter_code
_entity_poly.pdbx_strand_id
1 'polypeptide(L)'
;MSKNFIPTINISSLIKNNFETQNAFKTIKEIEKACVNVGFFQITGHGINLKEIKKTCEVANKFFNLPDSTKRRLAPKKWNKKNKNLYRGYFPNDVNGKEGLDIGDLKVTKKYSSNLKNQYIEFINLGMCFNRSSIKILNKYFDNIYRLSEILFKSLIKLNKKNPEISTVAF
;
A
#
# COMPACT_ATOMS: atom_id res chain seq x y z
N MET A 1 29.24 11.09 14.65
CA MET A 1 28.04 10.28 14.45
C MET A 1 27.37 10.75 13.17
N SER A 2 27.42 9.99 12.08
CA SER A 2 26.73 10.34 10.83
C SER A 2 25.21 10.26 11.11
N LYS A 3 24.49 11.37 10.95
CA LYS A 3 23.03 11.34 10.92
C LYS A 3 22.62 10.37 9.82
N ASN A 4 22.08 9.19 10.17
CA ASN A 4 21.49 8.26 9.22
C ASN A 4 20.26 8.95 8.63
N PHE A 5 20.48 9.65 7.53
CA PHE A 5 19.43 10.37 6.84
C PHE A 5 18.74 9.40 5.87
N ILE A 6 17.40 9.30 5.98
CA ILE A 6 16.62 8.47 5.05
C ILE A 6 16.77 9.07 3.64
N PRO A 7 17.35 8.35 2.67
CA PRO A 7 17.59 8.88 1.33
C PRO A 7 16.29 9.13 0.59
N THR A 8 16.24 10.20 -0.22
CA THR A 8 15.13 10.53 -1.12
C THR A 8 15.57 10.25 -2.55
N ILE A 9 14.85 9.37 -3.24
CA ILE A 9 15.19 8.88 -4.58
C ILE A 9 14.13 9.34 -5.58
N ASN A 10 14.57 9.96 -6.67
CA ASN A 10 13.69 10.33 -7.77
C ASN A 10 13.53 9.15 -8.72
N ILE A 11 12.33 8.58 -8.77
CA ILE A 11 12.01 7.39 -9.56
C ILE A 11 11.37 7.69 -10.92
N SER A 12 11.37 8.92 -11.38
CA SER A 12 10.72 9.32 -12.65
C SER A 12 11.24 8.53 -13.86
N SER A 13 12.51 8.12 -13.84
CA SER A 13 13.13 7.26 -14.87
C SER A 13 12.48 5.86 -14.97
N LEU A 14 11.85 5.38 -13.89
CA LEU A 14 11.23 4.06 -13.83
C LEU A 14 9.75 4.07 -14.20
N ILE A 15 9.09 5.23 -14.13
CA ILE A 15 7.62 5.35 -14.30
C ILE A 15 7.16 4.96 -15.72
N LYS A 16 7.99 5.13 -16.71
CA LYS A 16 7.71 4.71 -18.10
C LYS A 16 7.92 3.21 -18.36
N ASN A 17 8.21 2.41 -17.32
CA ASN A 17 8.54 0.97 -17.40
C ASN A 17 9.70 0.64 -18.36
N ASN A 18 10.53 1.61 -18.68
CA ASN A 18 11.73 1.40 -19.49
C ASN A 18 12.96 1.27 -18.57
N PHE A 19 13.20 0.05 -18.10
CA PHE A 19 14.30 -0.27 -17.18
C PHE A 19 15.66 -0.45 -17.88
N GLU A 20 15.72 -0.31 -19.21
CA GLU A 20 16.97 -0.51 -19.99
C GLU A 20 17.77 0.78 -20.15
N THR A 21 17.22 1.93 -19.78
CA THR A 21 17.93 3.20 -19.90
C THR A 21 19.02 3.33 -18.83
N GLN A 22 20.10 4.03 -19.14
CA GLN A 22 21.16 4.34 -18.19
C GLN A 22 20.63 5.04 -16.93
N ASN A 23 19.67 5.96 -17.07
CA ASN A 23 19.06 6.67 -15.95
C ASN A 23 18.23 5.71 -15.05
N ALA A 24 17.49 4.79 -15.66
CA ALA A 24 16.76 3.78 -14.90
C ALA A 24 17.73 2.88 -14.10
N PHE A 25 18.81 2.44 -14.73
CA PHE A 25 19.84 1.64 -14.07
C PHE A 25 20.46 2.37 -12.87
N LYS A 26 20.81 3.66 -13.05
CA LYS A 26 21.32 4.49 -11.95
C LYS A 26 20.32 4.56 -10.78
N THR A 27 19.05 4.83 -11.08
CA THR A 27 17.98 4.89 -10.05
C THR A 27 17.81 3.55 -9.33
N ILE A 28 17.87 2.43 -10.05
CA ILE A 28 17.80 1.08 -9.47
C ILE A 28 18.96 0.84 -8.49
N LYS A 29 20.18 1.27 -8.84
CA LYS A 29 21.35 1.18 -7.96
C LYS A 29 21.24 2.07 -6.72
N GLU A 30 20.62 3.24 -6.82
CA GLU A 30 20.32 4.09 -5.67
C GLU A 30 19.33 3.41 -4.71
N ILE A 31 18.28 2.75 -5.25
CA ILE A 31 17.32 1.96 -4.47
C ILE A 31 18.03 0.80 -3.76
N GLU A 32 18.86 0.02 -4.47
CA GLU A 32 19.66 -1.06 -3.89
C GLU A 32 20.50 -0.57 -2.70
N LYS A 33 21.27 0.50 -2.91
CA LYS A 33 22.09 1.10 -1.86
C LYS A 33 21.27 1.54 -0.65
N ALA A 34 20.10 2.11 -0.87
CA ALA A 34 19.21 2.52 0.21
C ALA A 34 18.67 1.32 0.99
N CYS A 35 18.23 0.26 0.28
CA CYS A 35 17.76 -0.97 0.91
C CYS A 35 18.82 -1.65 1.76
N VAL A 36 20.06 -1.75 1.25
CA VAL A 36 21.16 -2.44 1.94
C VAL A 36 21.68 -1.64 3.14
N ASN A 37 21.85 -0.32 2.99
CA ASN A 37 22.54 0.49 4.00
C ASN A 37 21.61 1.10 5.05
N VAL A 38 20.33 1.33 4.71
CA VAL A 38 19.37 2.05 5.57
C VAL A 38 18.11 1.22 5.85
N GLY A 39 17.67 0.41 4.90
CA GLY A 39 16.41 -0.35 4.95
C GLY A 39 15.17 0.47 4.57
N PHE A 40 15.28 1.79 4.43
CA PHE A 40 14.20 2.71 4.10
C PHE A 40 14.65 3.76 3.11
N PHE A 41 13.74 4.23 2.28
CA PHE A 41 13.94 5.38 1.39
C PHE A 41 12.62 6.10 1.12
N GLN A 42 12.71 7.37 0.80
CA GLN A 42 11.60 8.18 0.30
C GLN A 42 11.69 8.25 -1.23
N ILE A 43 10.54 8.39 -1.88
CA ILE A 43 10.48 8.51 -3.33
C ILE A 43 9.86 9.83 -3.77
N THR A 44 10.39 10.38 -4.86
CA THR A 44 9.83 11.50 -5.60
C THR A 44 9.69 11.12 -7.07
N GLY A 45 8.99 11.95 -7.85
CA GLY A 45 8.80 11.67 -9.28
C GLY A 45 7.96 10.43 -9.58
N HIS A 46 7.13 9.98 -8.63
CA HIS A 46 6.30 8.78 -8.70
C HIS A 46 5.06 8.91 -9.62
N GLY A 47 4.78 10.09 -10.16
CA GLY A 47 3.69 10.32 -11.12
C GLY A 47 2.28 10.36 -10.54
N ILE A 48 2.10 10.14 -9.24
CA ILE A 48 0.77 10.26 -8.59
C ILE A 48 0.49 11.74 -8.35
N ASN A 49 -0.70 12.20 -8.79
CA ASN A 49 -1.09 13.60 -8.65
C ASN A 49 -1.28 13.98 -7.17
N LEU A 50 -0.62 15.05 -6.73
CA LEU A 50 -0.71 15.55 -5.36
C LEU A 50 -2.14 15.90 -4.93
N LYS A 51 -3.00 16.34 -5.86
CA LYS A 51 -4.43 16.57 -5.57
C LYS A 51 -5.16 15.26 -5.22
N GLU A 52 -4.77 14.14 -5.82
CA GLU A 52 -5.34 12.82 -5.50
C GLU A 52 -4.89 12.36 -4.12
N ILE A 53 -3.62 12.49 -3.80
CA ILE A 53 -3.08 12.20 -2.47
C ILE A 53 -3.83 13.03 -1.42
N LYS A 54 -3.94 14.35 -1.62
CA LYS A 54 -4.65 15.25 -0.71
C LYS A 54 -6.11 14.84 -0.50
N LYS A 55 -6.85 14.55 -1.58
CA LYS A 55 -8.24 14.07 -1.48
C LYS A 55 -8.35 12.74 -0.73
N THR A 56 -7.39 11.85 -0.91
CA THR A 56 -7.36 10.57 -0.18
C THR A 56 -7.12 10.80 1.30
N CYS A 57 -6.18 11.68 1.67
CA CYS A 57 -5.97 12.07 3.06
C CYS A 57 -7.22 12.71 3.68
N GLU A 58 -7.94 13.57 2.94
CA GLU A 58 -9.19 14.16 3.41
C GLU A 58 -10.28 13.10 3.68
N VAL A 59 -10.39 12.08 2.80
CA VAL A 59 -11.31 10.96 2.98
C VAL A 59 -10.91 10.11 4.20
N ALA A 60 -9.62 9.83 4.36
CA ALA A 60 -9.10 9.10 5.50
C ALA A 60 -9.34 9.85 6.82
N ASN A 61 -9.04 11.14 6.87
CA ASN A 61 -9.27 11.98 8.05
C ASN A 61 -10.76 12.02 8.43
N LYS A 62 -11.67 12.13 7.46
CA LYS A 62 -13.12 12.07 7.74
C LYS A 62 -13.51 10.73 8.36
N PHE A 63 -12.95 9.63 7.89
CA PHE A 63 -13.20 8.32 8.47
C PHE A 63 -12.68 8.20 9.90
N PHE A 64 -11.44 8.58 10.16
CA PHE A 64 -10.84 8.47 11.49
C PHE A 64 -11.50 9.38 12.53
N ASN A 65 -12.14 10.47 12.09
CA ASN A 65 -12.95 11.35 12.94
C ASN A 65 -14.37 10.83 13.21
N LEU A 66 -14.80 9.70 12.62
CA LEU A 66 -16.09 9.10 12.95
C LEU A 66 -16.08 8.53 14.38
N PRO A 67 -17.26 8.43 15.04
CA PRO A 67 -17.38 7.71 16.29
C PRO A 67 -16.82 6.31 16.21
N ASP A 68 -16.16 5.83 17.26
CA ASP A 68 -15.51 4.52 17.30
C ASP A 68 -16.50 3.39 16.98
N SER A 69 -17.73 3.46 17.49
CA SER A 69 -18.80 2.50 17.17
C SER A 69 -19.11 2.40 15.68
N THR A 70 -18.99 3.50 14.94
CA THR A 70 -19.18 3.53 13.48
C THR A 70 -18.00 2.89 12.77
N LYS A 71 -16.76 3.24 13.16
CA LYS A 71 -15.54 2.66 12.57
C LYS A 71 -15.48 1.15 12.78
N ARG A 72 -15.86 0.66 13.96
CA ARG A 72 -15.90 -0.78 14.31
C ARG A 72 -16.87 -1.59 13.43
N ARG A 73 -17.77 -0.98 12.68
CA ARG A 73 -18.57 -1.70 11.68
C ARG A 73 -17.70 -2.33 10.58
N LEU A 74 -16.50 -1.77 10.33
CA LEU A 74 -15.52 -2.32 9.40
C LEU A 74 -14.45 -3.19 10.07
N ALA A 75 -14.49 -3.37 11.39
CA ALA A 75 -13.45 -4.09 12.10
C ALA A 75 -13.42 -5.59 11.73
N PRO A 76 -12.25 -6.25 11.79
CA PRO A 76 -12.16 -7.70 11.71
C PRO A 76 -13.00 -8.42 12.77
N LYS A 77 -13.29 -9.70 12.53
CA LYS A 77 -14.08 -10.57 13.40
C LYS A 77 -13.63 -10.53 14.86
N LYS A 78 -12.35 -10.32 15.13
CA LYS A 78 -11.80 -10.16 16.47
C LYS A 78 -12.50 -9.06 17.27
N TRP A 79 -12.83 -7.93 16.64
CA TRP A 79 -13.45 -6.75 17.27
C TRP A 79 -14.93 -6.56 16.91
N ASN A 80 -15.39 -7.23 15.84
CA ASN A 80 -16.80 -7.25 15.46
C ASN A 80 -17.21 -8.66 15.01
N LYS A 81 -17.78 -9.43 15.93
CA LYS A 81 -18.16 -10.84 15.71
C LYS A 81 -19.14 -11.06 14.55
N LYS A 82 -19.84 -10.03 14.09
CA LYS A 82 -20.76 -10.09 12.94
C LYS A 82 -20.01 -10.07 11.59
N ASN A 83 -18.77 -9.63 11.59
CA ASN A 83 -17.94 -9.58 10.39
C ASN A 83 -17.23 -10.92 10.14
N LYS A 84 -16.90 -11.19 8.89
CA LYS A 84 -16.21 -12.43 8.47
C LYS A 84 -14.74 -12.22 8.18
N ASN A 85 -14.31 -10.97 7.89
CA ASN A 85 -12.93 -10.60 7.64
C ASN A 85 -12.05 -10.82 8.87
N LEU A 86 -10.86 -11.37 8.68
CA LEU A 86 -9.92 -11.70 9.75
C LEU A 86 -8.77 -10.68 9.84
N TYR A 87 -8.25 -10.24 8.71
CA TYR A 87 -7.00 -9.48 8.60
C TYR A 87 -7.17 -8.08 8.03
N ARG A 88 -8.33 -7.72 7.47
CA ARG A 88 -8.59 -6.41 6.87
C ARG A 88 -9.71 -5.70 7.58
N GLY A 89 -9.74 -4.37 7.44
CA GLY A 89 -10.75 -3.52 8.03
C GLY A 89 -10.17 -2.53 9.02
N TYR A 90 -11.01 -2.06 9.91
CA TYR A 90 -10.63 -1.09 10.93
C TYR A 90 -10.01 -1.78 12.15
N PHE A 91 -8.81 -1.38 12.49
CA PHE A 91 -8.08 -1.81 13.68
C PHE A 91 -8.20 -0.71 14.74
N PRO A 92 -8.94 -0.95 15.83
CA PRO A 92 -9.13 0.04 16.87
C PRO A 92 -7.87 0.20 17.73
N ASN A 93 -7.79 1.34 18.41
CA ASN A 93 -6.68 1.75 19.27
C ASN A 93 -6.60 0.97 20.61
N ASP A 94 -7.21 -0.20 20.70
CA ASP A 94 -7.36 -0.91 21.98
C ASP A 94 -6.06 -1.57 22.50
N VAL A 95 -5.08 -1.81 21.60
CA VAL A 95 -3.90 -2.62 21.90
C VAL A 95 -2.59 -1.83 21.82
N ASN A 96 -2.41 -1.03 20.79
CA ASN A 96 -1.08 -0.45 20.44
C ASN A 96 -1.04 1.09 20.46
N GLY A 97 -2.08 1.76 20.95
CA GLY A 97 -2.15 3.21 20.87
C GLY A 97 -2.28 3.75 19.44
N LYS A 98 -2.54 2.88 18.46
CA LYS A 98 -2.67 3.24 17.03
C LYS A 98 -3.97 2.66 16.48
N GLU A 99 -4.66 3.45 15.67
CA GLU A 99 -5.77 2.94 14.87
C GLU A 99 -5.37 2.88 13.40
N GLY A 100 -5.99 1.99 12.64
CA GLY A 100 -5.70 1.79 11.22
C GLY A 100 -6.89 1.30 10.44
N LEU A 101 -6.87 1.53 9.13
CA LEU A 101 -7.82 0.95 8.19
C LEU A 101 -7.07 0.27 7.05
N ASP A 102 -7.18 -1.05 7.00
CA ASP A 102 -6.61 -1.85 5.92
C ASP A 102 -7.71 -2.19 4.91
N ILE A 103 -7.59 -1.65 3.70
CA ILE A 103 -8.47 -1.88 2.56
C ILE A 103 -7.68 -2.61 1.47
N GLY A 104 -8.04 -3.85 1.19
CA GLY A 104 -7.40 -4.56 0.09
C GLY A 104 -7.94 -4.19 -1.30
N ASP A 105 -7.47 -4.91 -2.31
CA ASP A 105 -7.99 -4.78 -3.66
C ASP A 105 -9.46 -5.23 -3.73
N LEU A 106 -10.36 -4.27 -3.89
CA LEU A 106 -11.80 -4.53 -3.98
C LEU A 106 -12.20 -5.30 -5.25
N LYS A 107 -11.38 -5.25 -6.31
CA LYS A 107 -11.63 -5.99 -7.56
C LYS A 107 -11.32 -7.46 -7.36
N VAL A 108 -10.19 -7.77 -6.72
CA VAL A 108 -9.78 -9.14 -6.40
C VAL A 108 -10.77 -9.78 -5.43
N THR A 109 -11.17 -9.07 -4.40
CA THR A 109 -12.11 -9.57 -3.40
C THR A 109 -13.46 -9.99 -4.02
N LYS A 110 -13.98 -9.22 -4.98
CA LYS A 110 -15.22 -9.58 -5.70
C LYS A 110 -15.05 -10.84 -6.56
N LYS A 111 -13.91 -11.00 -7.23
CA LYS A 111 -13.65 -12.12 -8.14
C LYS A 111 -13.47 -13.44 -7.39
N TYR A 112 -12.80 -13.42 -6.25
CA TYR A 112 -12.51 -14.64 -5.48
C TYR A 112 -13.61 -15.01 -4.49
N SER A 113 -14.46 -14.08 -4.07
CA SER A 113 -15.61 -14.40 -3.19
C SER A 113 -16.63 -15.34 -3.83
N SER A 114 -16.68 -15.43 -5.17
CA SER A 114 -17.55 -16.34 -5.89
C SER A 114 -17.02 -17.77 -6.02
N ASN A 115 -15.70 -17.98 -5.93
CA ASN A 115 -15.05 -19.26 -6.22
C ASN A 115 -14.43 -19.95 -5.02
N LEU A 116 -14.21 -19.25 -3.91
CA LEU A 116 -13.64 -19.83 -2.70
C LEU A 116 -14.74 -20.03 -1.65
N LYS A 117 -15.43 -21.16 -1.74
CA LYS A 117 -16.25 -21.65 -0.64
C LYS A 117 -15.33 -21.80 0.60
N ASN A 118 -15.45 -20.86 1.54
CA ASN A 118 -14.99 -20.93 2.94
C ASN A 118 -13.57 -20.54 3.33
N GLN A 119 -12.70 -20.04 2.48
CA GLN A 119 -11.38 -19.62 2.97
C GLN A 119 -11.06 -18.18 2.56
N TYR A 120 -10.89 -17.28 3.56
CA TYR A 120 -10.32 -15.94 3.43
C TYR A 120 -11.14 -14.90 2.67
N ILE A 121 -12.43 -14.75 3.01
CA ILE A 121 -13.21 -13.60 2.52
C ILE A 121 -12.79 -12.38 3.34
N GLU A 122 -11.72 -11.73 2.91
CA GLU A 122 -11.26 -10.44 3.42
C GLU A 122 -12.06 -9.27 2.80
N PHE A 123 -13.37 -9.49 2.62
CA PHE A 123 -14.26 -8.50 2.07
C PHE A 123 -14.67 -7.49 3.14
N ILE A 124 -14.45 -6.21 2.83
CA ILE A 124 -14.87 -5.09 3.65
C ILE A 124 -15.95 -4.32 2.91
N ASN A 125 -17.13 -4.20 3.50
CA ASN A 125 -18.18 -3.35 2.95
C ASN A 125 -17.92 -1.88 3.30
N LEU A 126 -17.08 -1.22 2.53
CA LEU A 126 -16.74 0.20 2.73
C LEU A 126 -17.99 1.11 2.74
N GLY A 127 -19.09 0.71 2.10
CA GLY A 127 -20.35 1.45 2.09
C GLY A 127 -20.98 1.63 3.47
N MET A 128 -20.51 0.91 4.49
CA MET A 128 -20.95 1.12 5.88
C MET A 128 -20.44 2.43 6.49
N CYS A 129 -19.32 2.96 6.00
CA CYS A 129 -18.65 4.15 6.57
C CYS A 129 -18.30 5.20 5.51
N PHE A 130 -18.32 4.84 4.22
CA PHE A 130 -17.94 5.72 3.12
C PHE A 130 -19.09 5.87 2.12
N ASN A 131 -19.27 7.07 1.60
CA ASN A 131 -20.13 7.27 0.45
C ASN A 131 -19.44 6.82 -0.87
N ARG A 132 -20.21 6.71 -1.96
CA ARG A 132 -19.72 6.27 -3.27
C ARG A 132 -18.55 7.10 -3.80
N SER A 133 -18.56 8.42 -3.58
CA SER A 133 -17.48 9.30 -4.03
C SER A 133 -16.18 9.02 -3.29
N SER A 134 -16.23 8.87 -1.97
CA SER A 134 -15.08 8.49 -1.15
C SER A 134 -14.51 7.14 -1.54
N ILE A 135 -15.34 6.14 -1.77
CA ILE A 135 -14.91 4.81 -2.23
C ILE A 135 -14.19 4.92 -3.58
N LYS A 136 -14.70 5.74 -4.51
CA LYS A 136 -14.04 5.95 -5.81
C LYS A 136 -12.65 6.59 -5.66
N ILE A 137 -12.49 7.54 -4.72
CA ILE A 137 -11.20 8.18 -4.43
C ILE A 137 -10.22 7.14 -3.85
N LEU A 138 -10.64 6.35 -2.87
CA LEU A 138 -9.81 5.31 -2.26
C LEU A 138 -9.37 4.26 -3.29
N ASN A 139 -10.29 3.80 -4.15
CA ASN A 139 -9.96 2.83 -5.19
C ASN A 139 -8.96 3.37 -6.20
N LYS A 140 -9.15 4.62 -6.64
CA LYS A 140 -8.21 5.24 -7.57
C LYS A 140 -6.81 5.38 -6.98
N TYR A 141 -6.73 5.77 -5.71
CA TYR A 141 -5.46 5.84 -5.00
C TYR A 141 -4.82 4.46 -4.83
N PHE A 142 -5.61 3.44 -4.48
CA PHE A 142 -5.15 2.06 -4.39
C PHE A 142 -4.55 1.59 -5.72
N ASP A 143 -5.25 1.80 -6.86
CA ASP A 143 -4.74 1.43 -8.19
C ASP A 143 -3.40 2.11 -8.51
N ASN A 144 -3.24 3.38 -8.13
CA ASN A 144 -2.00 4.12 -8.33
C ASN A 144 -0.85 3.58 -7.47
N ILE A 145 -1.09 3.29 -6.20
CA ILE A 145 -0.09 2.71 -5.30
C ILE A 145 0.26 1.29 -5.73
N TYR A 146 -0.72 0.48 -6.14
CA TYR A 146 -0.49 -0.86 -6.65
C TYR A 146 0.44 -0.84 -7.87
N ARG A 147 0.14 0.02 -8.87
CA ARG A 147 1.01 0.21 -10.04
C ARG A 147 2.42 0.66 -9.65
N LEU A 148 2.53 1.56 -8.69
CA LEU A 148 3.82 2.04 -8.19
C LEU A 148 4.61 0.92 -7.52
N SER A 149 3.96 0.08 -6.70
CA SER A 149 4.61 -1.07 -6.07
C SER A 149 5.09 -2.10 -7.09
N GLU A 150 4.33 -2.35 -8.17
CA GLU A 150 4.79 -3.22 -9.27
C GLU A 150 6.06 -2.68 -9.95
N ILE A 151 6.15 -1.36 -10.17
CA ILE A 151 7.34 -0.73 -10.77
C ILE A 151 8.55 -0.93 -9.85
N LEU A 152 8.41 -0.65 -8.57
CA LEU A 152 9.48 -0.83 -7.59
C LEU A 152 9.89 -2.31 -7.47
N PHE A 153 8.93 -3.21 -7.43
CA PHE A 153 9.20 -4.65 -7.36
C PHE A 153 9.95 -5.17 -8.59
N LYS A 154 9.52 -4.77 -9.80
CA LYS A 154 10.23 -5.08 -11.05
C LYS A 154 11.67 -4.55 -11.04
N SER A 155 11.89 -3.38 -10.45
CA SER A 155 13.23 -2.80 -10.30
C SER A 155 14.14 -3.67 -9.43
N LEU A 156 13.61 -4.18 -8.31
CA LEU A 156 14.34 -5.07 -7.39
C LEU A 156 14.62 -6.45 -8.03
N ILE A 157 13.65 -7.03 -8.76
CA ILE A 157 13.87 -8.30 -9.49
C ILE A 157 15.00 -8.15 -10.52
N LYS A 158 15.09 -7.00 -11.19
CA LYS A 158 16.15 -6.77 -12.17
C LYS A 158 17.55 -6.72 -11.54
N LEU A 159 17.65 -6.25 -10.31
CA LEU A 159 18.88 -6.33 -9.53
C LEU A 159 19.28 -7.78 -9.24
N ASN A 160 18.34 -8.59 -8.78
CA ASN A 160 18.59 -10.00 -8.43
C ASN A 160 19.09 -10.84 -9.61
N LYS A 161 18.58 -10.58 -10.83
CA LYS A 161 19.07 -11.30 -12.03
C LYS A 161 20.53 -10.98 -12.36
N LYS A 162 21.07 -9.84 -11.92
CA LYS A 162 22.47 -9.45 -12.10
C LYS A 162 23.37 -9.79 -10.90
N ASN A 163 22.79 -10.12 -9.76
CA ASN A 163 23.50 -10.42 -8.52
C ASN A 163 22.77 -11.55 -7.76
N PRO A 164 23.04 -12.83 -8.11
CA PRO A 164 22.34 -13.97 -7.51
C PRO A 164 22.51 -14.09 -5.98
N GLU A 165 23.51 -13.44 -5.39
CA GLU A 165 23.71 -13.41 -3.92
C GLU A 165 22.64 -12.62 -3.16
N ILE A 166 21.88 -11.74 -3.82
CA ILE A 166 20.77 -10.98 -3.20
C ILE A 166 19.48 -11.81 -3.13
N SER A 167 19.44 -12.98 -3.77
CA SER A 167 18.26 -13.86 -3.78
C SER A 167 17.92 -14.49 -2.42
N THR A 168 18.75 -14.30 -1.40
CA THR A 168 18.55 -14.84 -0.04
C THR A 168 17.90 -13.85 0.93
N VAL A 169 17.57 -12.63 0.52
CA VAL A 169 16.73 -11.74 1.33
C VAL A 169 15.28 -12.15 1.08
N ALA A 170 14.79 -13.05 1.94
CA ALA A 170 13.41 -13.49 1.97
C ALA A 170 12.46 -12.30 2.21
N PHE A 171 11.39 -12.27 1.44
CA PHE A 171 10.20 -11.45 1.68
C PHE A 171 9.26 -12.19 2.64
#